data_a4943a50eded1e53fbb07bcfe8cee499
#
_entry.id   a4943a50eded1e53fbb07bcfe8cee499
#
_cell.length_a   1.000
_cell.length_b   1.000
_cell.length_c   1.000
_cell.angle_alpha   90.00
_cell.angle_beta   90.00
_cell.angle_gamma   90.00
#
_symmetry.space_group_name_H-M   'P 1'
#
loop_
_entity.id
_entity.type
_entity.pdbx_description
1 polymer ?
#
loop_
_entity_poly.entity_id
_entity_poly.type
_entity_poly.pdbx_seq_one_letter_code
_entity_poly.pdbx_strand_id
1 'polypeptide(L)'
;FENQPKGLYALSLANTGERFGYYTMIAVFVLFLKANFGLSPGAAGAIYSTFMGLVYCLPFVGGIFADRWGYGKMVTIGIVVMFFRYLFLSVPLGGNTTALVAMLAALFMIAWGTGLFKGNLQVMIGNLYDDPKYSAQRDSGFSIFYMAINIGALFAPTAAVKIHDWAMTQGFESASAYHFSFGVACASLIISILIYYAFRFTFRHVEGNAAQVNAAEANNEHVEELTPQETKERIVALCLVFAVVIFFWMAFHQNGLTLTYFANEFTQKTSTGIQSMAFNVVNLVAIIFIVYALFGLFQSKSN
;
A
#
# COMPACT_ATOMS: atom_id res chain seq x y z
N PHE A 1 -21.99 -0.12 -4.95
CA PHE A 1 -21.47 -1.50 -4.76
C PHE A 1 -22.24 -2.56 -5.59
N GLU A 2 -23.35 -2.21 -6.19
CA GLU A 2 -24.14 -3.16 -7.00
C GLU A 2 -23.44 -3.47 -8.32
N ASN A 3 -23.61 -4.71 -8.79
CA ASN A 3 -23.08 -5.20 -10.07
C ASN A 3 -21.54 -5.20 -10.24
N GLN A 4 -20.78 -5.24 -9.17
CA GLN A 4 -19.33 -5.39 -9.23
C GLN A 4 -18.91 -6.87 -9.25
N PRO A 5 -17.79 -7.23 -9.95
CA PRO A 5 -17.30 -8.60 -9.94
C PRO A 5 -16.84 -9.00 -8.52
N LYS A 6 -17.19 -10.22 -8.10
CA LYS A 6 -16.84 -10.72 -6.76
C LYS A 6 -15.33 -10.70 -6.48
N GLY A 7 -14.53 -10.90 -7.51
CA GLY A 7 -13.06 -10.83 -7.42
C GLY A 7 -12.53 -9.47 -6.96
N LEU A 8 -13.24 -8.37 -7.27
CA LEU A 8 -12.88 -7.04 -6.80
C LEU A 8 -12.78 -6.98 -5.28
N TYR A 9 -13.78 -7.49 -4.58
CA TYR A 9 -13.81 -7.43 -3.10
C TYR A 9 -12.71 -8.27 -2.48
N ALA A 10 -12.45 -9.47 -3.03
CA ALA A 10 -11.40 -10.36 -2.56
C ALA A 10 -10.01 -9.74 -2.75
N LEU A 11 -9.71 -9.22 -3.94
CA LEU A 11 -8.43 -8.57 -4.23
C LEU A 11 -8.26 -7.26 -3.45
N SER A 12 -9.34 -6.47 -3.28
CA SER A 12 -9.31 -5.23 -2.49
C SER A 12 -9.04 -5.50 -1.01
N LEU A 13 -9.69 -6.50 -0.40
CA LEU A 13 -9.48 -6.87 1.00
C LEU A 13 -8.06 -7.44 1.22
N ALA A 14 -7.57 -8.28 0.30
CA ALA A 14 -6.20 -8.77 0.37
C ALA A 14 -5.20 -7.60 0.28
N ASN A 15 -5.44 -6.65 -0.61
CA ASN A 15 -4.61 -5.45 -0.73
C ASN A 15 -4.71 -4.55 0.52
N THR A 16 -5.89 -4.43 1.15
CA THR A 16 -6.05 -3.66 2.39
C THR A 16 -5.13 -4.20 3.49
N GLY A 17 -5.05 -5.52 3.66
CA GLY A 17 -4.17 -6.15 4.65
C GLY A 17 -2.69 -5.87 4.37
N GLU A 18 -2.26 -5.99 3.12
CA GLU A 18 -0.89 -5.68 2.72
C GLU A 18 -0.57 -4.18 2.88
N ARG A 19 -1.46 -3.30 2.45
CA ARG A 19 -1.30 -1.85 2.61
C ARG A 19 -1.28 -1.43 4.08
N PHE A 20 -2.13 -2.02 4.93
CA PHE A 20 -2.07 -1.78 6.37
C PHE A 20 -0.69 -2.13 6.93
N GLY A 21 -0.13 -3.29 6.59
CA GLY A 21 1.23 -3.67 7.00
C GLY A 21 2.30 -2.69 6.52
N TYR A 22 2.24 -2.30 5.27
CA TYR A 22 3.15 -1.32 4.68
C TYR A 22 3.09 0.04 5.40
N TYR A 23 1.90 0.60 5.62
CA TYR A 23 1.74 1.89 6.29
C TYR A 23 2.05 1.82 7.78
N THR A 24 1.83 0.66 8.44
CA THR A 24 2.27 0.43 9.82
C THR A 24 3.79 0.54 9.93
N MET A 25 4.53 -0.07 9.01
CA MET A 25 5.98 0.02 8.98
C MET A 25 6.45 1.46 8.68
N ILE A 26 5.91 2.08 7.63
CA ILE A 26 6.32 3.44 7.21
C ILE A 26 6.09 4.47 8.31
N ALA A 27 5.00 4.36 9.09
CA ALA A 27 4.66 5.31 10.14
C ALA A 27 5.75 5.42 11.23
N VAL A 28 6.47 4.36 11.51
CA VAL A 28 7.50 4.31 12.55
C VAL A 28 8.92 4.20 12.00
N PHE A 29 9.09 4.03 10.69
CA PHE A 29 10.34 3.62 10.09
C PHE A 29 11.51 4.58 10.35
N VAL A 30 11.34 5.87 10.14
CA VAL A 30 12.41 6.85 10.35
C VAL A 30 12.75 7.02 11.85
N LEU A 31 11.76 6.87 12.74
CA LEU A 31 11.96 6.89 14.18
C LEU A 31 12.69 5.64 14.65
N PHE A 32 12.36 4.48 14.09
CA PHE A 32 13.10 3.23 14.33
C PHE A 32 14.56 3.35 13.90
N LEU A 33 14.86 3.91 12.73
CA LEU A 33 16.24 4.10 12.27
C LEU A 33 17.05 4.97 13.22
N LYS A 34 16.44 6.03 13.75
CA LYS A 34 17.06 6.90 14.75
C LYS A 34 17.27 6.17 16.09
N ALA A 35 16.25 5.48 16.59
CA ALA A 35 16.27 4.82 17.90
C ALA A 35 17.20 3.60 17.94
N ASN A 36 17.16 2.75 16.91
CA ASN A 36 17.87 1.47 16.89
C ASN A 36 19.32 1.59 16.41
N PHE A 37 19.61 2.48 15.46
CA PHE A 37 20.94 2.60 14.84
C PHE A 37 21.62 3.94 15.13
N GLY A 38 20.98 4.85 15.87
CA GLY A 38 21.55 6.17 16.17
C GLY A 38 21.78 7.04 14.93
N LEU A 39 21.07 6.79 13.83
CA LEU A 39 21.28 7.50 12.57
C LEU A 39 20.83 8.96 12.67
N SER A 40 21.60 9.84 12.03
CA SER A 40 21.18 11.23 11.86
C SER A 40 19.90 11.33 11.00
N PRO A 41 19.09 12.41 11.13
CA PRO A 41 17.90 12.61 10.28
C PRO A 41 18.22 12.57 8.78
N GLY A 42 19.38 13.08 8.36
CA GLY A 42 19.84 13.04 6.98
C GLY A 42 20.12 11.62 6.49
N ALA A 43 20.81 10.80 7.29
CA ALA A 43 21.10 9.40 6.93
C ALA A 43 19.83 8.55 6.91
N ALA A 44 18.95 8.70 7.90
CA ALA A 44 17.67 8.02 7.93
C ALA A 44 16.77 8.44 6.73
N GLY A 45 16.80 9.74 6.38
CA GLY A 45 16.12 10.28 5.22
C GLY A 45 16.63 9.71 3.89
N ALA A 46 17.94 9.54 3.74
CA ALA A 46 18.53 8.92 2.56
C ALA A 46 18.09 7.46 2.40
N ILE A 47 18.06 6.68 3.49
CA ILE A 47 17.56 5.30 3.48
C ILE A 47 16.07 5.27 3.13
N TYR A 48 15.26 6.12 3.75
CA TYR A 48 13.82 6.24 3.46
C TYR A 48 13.57 6.57 1.99
N SER A 49 14.25 7.59 1.45
CA SER A 49 14.08 8.03 0.06
C SER A 49 14.52 6.97 -0.94
N THR A 50 15.63 6.27 -0.67
CA THR A 50 16.10 5.16 -1.52
C THR A 50 15.10 4.01 -1.50
N PHE A 51 14.60 3.64 -0.32
CA PHE A 51 13.56 2.60 -0.20
C PHE A 51 12.30 2.98 -0.97
N MET A 52 11.82 4.22 -0.83
CA MET A 52 10.65 4.71 -1.58
C MET A 52 10.89 4.68 -3.09
N GLY A 53 12.06 5.13 -3.55
CA GLY A 53 12.45 5.04 -4.96
C GLY A 53 12.35 3.60 -5.49
N LEU A 54 12.88 2.63 -4.77
CA LEU A 54 12.81 1.22 -5.14
C LEU A 54 11.37 0.70 -5.17
N VAL A 55 10.53 1.05 -4.18
CA VAL A 55 9.11 0.65 -4.11
C VAL A 55 8.31 1.14 -5.33
N TYR A 56 8.69 2.27 -5.91
CA TYR A 56 8.03 2.83 -7.10
C TYR A 56 8.67 2.41 -8.43
N CYS A 57 9.96 2.09 -8.45
CA CYS A 57 10.64 1.62 -9.67
C CYS A 57 10.45 0.12 -9.92
N LEU A 58 10.49 -0.71 -8.88
CA LEU A 58 10.44 -2.16 -9.01
C LEU A 58 9.12 -2.74 -9.56
N PRO A 59 7.94 -2.10 -9.42
CA PRO A 59 6.73 -2.55 -10.11
C PRO A 59 6.86 -2.64 -11.63
N PHE A 60 7.69 -1.79 -12.25
CA PHE A 60 7.98 -1.90 -13.68
C PHE A 60 8.65 -3.24 -14.02
N VAL A 61 9.64 -3.64 -13.24
CA VAL A 61 10.30 -4.94 -13.39
C VAL A 61 9.34 -6.09 -13.05
N GLY A 62 8.55 -5.91 -12.00
CA GLY A 62 7.52 -6.88 -11.59
C GLY A 62 6.47 -7.15 -12.67
N GLY A 63 6.09 -6.12 -13.43
CA GLY A 63 5.20 -6.25 -14.60
C GLY A 63 5.81 -7.11 -15.70
N ILE A 64 7.06 -6.86 -16.08
CA ILE A 64 7.77 -7.65 -17.10
C ILE A 64 7.81 -9.15 -16.74
N PHE A 65 8.01 -9.46 -15.47
CA PHE A 65 7.98 -10.86 -15.02
C PHE A 65 6.55 -11.43 -15.04
N ALA A 66 5.55 -10.63 -14.67
CA ALA A 66 4.17 -11.09 -14.67
C ALA A 66 3.62 -11.35 -16.08
N ASP A 67 4.01 -10.55 -17.06
CA ASP A 67 3.66 -10.74 -18.46
C ASP A 67 4.14 -12.10 -19.00
N ARG A 68 5.26 -12.63 -18.46
CA ARG A 68 5.81 -13.93 -18.86
C ARG A 68 5.30 -15.09 -18.01
N TRP A 69 5.19 -14.90 -16.70
CA TRP A 69 4.96 -15.99 -15.75
C TRP A 69 3.57 -15.99 -15.12
N GLY A 70 2.79 -14.96 -15.32
CA GLY A 70 1.43 -14.79 -14.84
C GLY A 70 1.33 -13.89 -13.61
N TYR A 71 0.29 -13.06 -13.61
CA TYR A 71 0.04 -12.04 -12.58
C TYR A 71 -0.18 -12.66 -11.20
N GLY A 72 -0.99 -13.72 -11.10
CA GLY A 72 -1.27 -14.39 -9.84
C GLY A 72 -0.04 -15.02 -9.18
N LYS A 73 0.91 -15.55 -9.98
CA LYS A 73 2.19 -16.08 -9.45
C LYS A 73 3.05 -14.96 -8.89
N MET A 74 3.16 -13.82 -9.59
CA MET A 74 3.96 -12.69 -9.13
C MET A 74 3.38 -12.07 -7.86
N VAL A 75 2.06 -11.91 -7.78
CA VAL A 75 1.37 -11.47 -6.57
C VAL A 75 1.67 -12.40 -5.39
N THR A 76 1.58 -13.71 -5.59
CA THR A 76 1.90 -14.71 -4.56
C THR A 76 3.35 -14.64 -4.09
N ILE A 77 4.30 -14.61 -5.02
CA ILE A 77 5.73 -14.50 -4.68
C ILE A 77 5.99 -13.20 -3.93
N GLY A 78 5.41 -12.10 -4.41
CA GLY A 78 5.56 -10.78 -3.79
C GLY A 78 5.13 -10.76 -2.34
N ILE A 79 3.92 -11.25 -2.03
CA ILE A 79 3.39 -11.23 -0.66
C ILE A 79 4.16 -12.18 0.27
N VAL A 80 4.59 -13.34 -0.22
CA VAL A 80 5.40 -14.31 0.55
C VAL A 80 6.79 -13.73 0.86
N VAL A 81 7.44 -13.09 -0.11
CA VAL A 81 8.72 -12.41 0.12
C VAL A 81 8.57 -11.29 1.16
N MET A 82 7.54 -10.48 1.05
CA MET A 82 7.26 -9.43 2.03
C MET A 82 7.02 -10.02 3.43
N PHE A 83 6.22 -11.07 3.54
CA PHE A 83 5.95 -11.76 4.81
C PHE A 83 7.24 -12.17 5.54
N PHE A 84 8.12 -12.92 4.87
CA PHE A 84 9.36 -13.37 5.49
C PHE A 84 10.27 -12.20 5.89
N ARG A 85 10.24 -11.08 5.17
CA ARG A 85 11.07 -9.92 5.49
C ARG A 85 10.49 -9.09 6.63
N TYR A 86 9.18 -8.92 6.73
CA TYR A 86 8.56 -8.33 7.91
C TYR A 86 8.74 -9.21 9.16
N LEU A 87 8.65 -10.52 9.00
CA LEU A 87 8.97 -11.47 10.07
C LEU A 87 10.42 -11.29 10.55
N PHE A 88 11.36 -11.17 9.62
CA PHE A 88 12.76 -10.90 9.94
C PHE A 88 12.93 -9.57 10.68
N LEU A 89 12.28 -8.49 10.23
CA LEU A 89 12.33 -7.19 10.90
C LEU A 89 11.61 -7.19 12.27
N SER A 90 10.71 -8.12 12.53
CA SER A 90 10.05 -8.24 13.83
C SER A 90 10.96 -8.82 14.93
N VAL A 91 12.12 -9.39 14.55
CA VAL A 91 13.11 -9.93 15.47
C VAL A 91 14.17 -8.85 15.77
N PRO A 92 14.41 -8.48 17.03
CA PRO A 92 15.43 -7.50 17.38
C PRO A 92 16.85 -8.07 17.15
N LEU A 93 17.54 -7.54 16.16
CA LEU A 93 18.90 -7.94 15.79
C LEU A 93 19.98 -7.04 16.41
N GLY A 94 19.57 -6.04 17.21
CA GLY A 94 20.45 -5.03 17.78
C GLY A 94 20.74 -3.87 16.82
N GLY A 95 21.64 -2.96 17.26
CA GLY A 95 21.94 -1.70 16.56
C GLY A 95 23.34 -1.66 15.91
N ASN A 96 24.01 -2.79 15.73
CA ASN A 96 25.34 -2.83 15.14
C ASN A 96 25.32 -2.74 13.60
N THR A 97 26.49 -2.55 13.00
CA THR A 97 26.64 -2.42 11.55
C THR A 97 26.10 -3.65 10.78
N THR A 98 26.30 -4.86 11.32
CA THR A 98 25.79 -6.09 10.72
C THR A 98 24.26 -6.11 10.68
N ALA A 99 23.61 -5.71 11.78
CA ALA A 99 22.16 -5.56 11.85
C ALA A 99 21.65 -4.49 10.86
N LEU A 100 22.38 -3.37 10.70
CA LEU A 100 22.04 -2.34 9.72
C LEU A 100 22.09 -2.90 8.30
N VAL A 101 23.14 -3.60 7.91
CA VAL A 101 23.26 -4.22 6.58
C VAL A 101 22.15 -5.25 6.35
N ALA A 102 21.86 -6.08 7.34
CA ALA A 102 20.77 -7.06 7.28
C ALA A 102 19.40 -6.39 7.12
N MET A 103 19.16 -5.27 7.83
CA MET A 103 17.94 -4.46 7.68
C MET A 103 17.84 -3.84 6.29
N LEU A 104 18.93 -3.26 5.73
CA LEU A 104 18.93 -2.71 4.37
C LEU A 104 18.62 -3.79 3.33
N ALA A 105 19.19 -5.00 3.48
CA ALA A 105 18.86 -6.14 2.63
C ALA A 105 17.38 -6.54 2.76
N ALA A 106 16.82 -6.52 3.97
CA ALA A 106 15.40 -6.77 4.20
C ALA A 106 14.51 -5.72 3.52
N LEU A 107 14.85 -4.44 3.61
CA LEU A 107 14.14 -3.35 2.94
C LEU A 107 14.15 -3.49 1.42
N PHE A 108 15.30 -3.84 0.83
CA PHE A 108 15.40 -4.11 -0.59
C PHE A 108 14.45 -5.25 -1.00
N MET A 109 14.41 -6.32 -0.23
CA MET A 109 13.51 -7.44 -0.50
C MET A 109 12.04 -7.10 -0.28
N ILE A 110 11.70 -6.19 0.66
CA ILE A 110 10.33 -5.66 0.82
C ILE A 110 9.95 -4.86 -0.42
N ALA A 111 10.84 -3.97 -0.89
CA ALA A 111 10.59 -3.20 -2.10
C ALA A 111 10.41 -4.10 -3.33
N TRP A 112 11.22 -5.16 -3.46
CA TRP A 112 11.09 -6.17 -4.50
C TRP A 112 9.74 -6.90 -4.42
N GLY A 113 9.36 -7.40 -3.23
CA GLY A 113 8.07 -8.04 -3.01
C GLY A 113 6.88 -7.12 -3.31
N THR A 114 6.96 -5.85 -2.89
CA THR A 114 5.97 -4.82 -3.22
C THR A 114 5.88 -4.59 -4.72
N GLY A 115 7.02 -4.58 -5.42
CA GLY A 115 7.09 -4.44 -6.87
C GLY A 115 6.38 -5.59 -7.61
N LEU A 116 6.57 -6.83 -7.13
CA LEU A 116 5.87 -8.00 -7.68
C LEU A 116 4.39 -8.03 -7.35
N PHE A 117 3.98 -7.47 -6.21
CA PHE A 117 2.60 -7.53 -5.72
C PHE A 117 1.74 -6.38 -6.27
N LYS A 118 2.16 -5.13 -6.01
CA LYS A 118 1.32 -3.93 -6.16
C LYS A 118 0.80 -3.72 -7.58
N GLY A 119 1.70 -3.69 -8.56
CA GLY A 119 1.34 -3.44 -9.97
C GLY A 119 0.48 -4.56 -10.52
N ASN A 120 0.88 -5.78 -10.28
CA ASN A 120 0.23 -6.97 -10.83
C ASN A 120 -1.17 -7.20 -10.25
N LEU A 121 -1.39 -6.88 -8.98
CA LEU A 121 -2.72 -6.92 -8.39
C LEU A 121 -3.67 -5.91 -9.05
N GLN A 122 -3.16 -4.71 -9.37
CA GLN A 122 -3.95 -3.69 -10.09
C GLN A 122 -4.31 -4.12 -11.51
N VAL A 123 -3.40 -4.80 -12.21
CA VAL A 123 -3.68 -5.39 -13.53
C VAL A 123 -4.76 -6.45 -13.40
N MET A 124 -4.66 -7.36 -12.43
CA MET A 124 -5.71 -8.38 -12.20
C MET A 124 -7.08 -7.74 -11.95
N ILE A 125 -7.13 -6.63 -11.21
CA ILE A 125 -8.38 -5.89 -11.01
C ILE A 125 -8.89 -5.31 -12.33
N GLY A 126 -8.02 -4.71 -13.14
CA GLY A 126 -8.37 -4.23 -14.48
C GLY A 126 -9.00 -5.32 -15.33
N ASN A 127 -8.36 -6.49 -15.37
CA ASN A 127 -8.81 -7.64 -16.16
C ASN A 127 -10.16 -8.23 -15.70
N LEU A 128 -10.62 -7.96 -14.46
CA LEU A 128 -11.98 -8.34 -14.04
C LEU A 128 -13.07 -7.56 -14.80
N TYR A 129 -12.73 -6.42 -15.40
CA TYR A 129 -13.64 -5.53 -16.14
C TYR A 129 -13.54 -5.67 -17.66
N ASP A 130 -12.73 -6.62 -18.14
CA ASP A 130 -12.67 -6.96 -19.56
C ASP A 130 -13.90 -7.79 -19.98
N ASP A 131 -14.63 -8.37 -19.01
CA ASP A 131 -15.98 -8.94 -19.24
C ASP A 131 -16.96 -7.80 -19.58
N PRO A 132 -17.63 -7.84 -20.75
CA PRO A 132 -18.61 -6.84 -21.19
C PRO A 132 -19.70 -6.53 -20.14
N LYS A 133 -20.02 -7.49 -19.29
CA LYS A 133 -20.99 -7.32 -18.20
C LYS A 133 -20.56 -6.27 -17.17
N TYR A 134 -19.24 -6.11 -16.96
CA TYR A 134 -18.68 -5.25 -15.91
C TYR A 134 -17.92 -4.05 -16.47
N SER A 135 -17.61 -4.00 -17.75
CA SER A 135 -16.74 -3.00 -18.39
C SER A 135 -17.15 -1.56 -18.09
N ALA A 136 -18.44 -1.24 -18.12
CA ALA A 136 -18.97 0.09 -17.83
C ALA A 136 -18.74 0.55 -16.38
N GLN A 137 -18.35 -0.35 -15.48
CA GLN A 137 -18.18 -0.06 -14.05
C GLN A 137 -16.72 -0.06 -13.60
N ARG A 138 -15.77 -0.11 -14.53
CA ARG A 138 -14.33 -0.18 -14.28
C ARG A 138 -13.85 0.95 -13.37
N ASP A 139 -14.21 2.20 -13.64
CA ASP A 139 -13.81 3.37 -12.86
C ASP A 139 -14.37 3.33 -11.43
N SER A 140 -15.62 2.90 -11.27
CA SER A 140 -16.23 2.68 -9.96
C SER A 140 -15.50 1.57 -9.18
N GLY A 141 -15.11 0.50 -9.85
CA GLY A 141 -14.33 -0.58 -9.25
C GLY A 141 -12.96 -0.14 -8.76
N PHE A 142 -12.23 0.62 -9.55
CA PHE A 142 -10.97 1.22 -9.10
C PHE A 142 -11.16 2.18 -7.93
N SER A 143 -12.25 2.94 -7.89
CA SER A 143 -12.59 3.81 -6.76
C SER A 143 -12.80 3.01 -5.48
N ILE A 144 -13.49 1.87 -5.54
CA ILE A 144 -13.67 0.94 -4.41
C ILE A 144 -12.32 0.36 -3.97
N PHE A 145 -11.48 -0.03 -4.91
CA PHE A 145 -10.14 -0.54 -4.62
C PHE A 145 -9.27 0.50 -3.90
N TYR A 146 -9.26 1.75 -4.36
CA TYR A 146 -8.52 2.83 -3.70
C TYR A 146 -9.10 3.19 -2.33
N MET A 147 -10.41 3.14 -2.16
CA MET A 147 -11.05 3.31 -0.86
C MET A 147 -10.57 2.24 0.13
N ALA A 148 -10.47 0.99 -0.28
CA ALA A 148 -9.97 -0.11 0.53
C ALA A 148 -8.50 0.10 0.98
N ILE A 149 -7.65 0.64 0.10
CA ILE A 149 -6.27 1.06 0.44
C ILE A 149 -6.29 2.12 1.55
N ASN A 150 -7.12 3.14 1.40
CA ASN A 150 -7.19 4.26 2.36
C ASN A 150 -7.74 3.82 3.72
N ILE A 151 -8.64 2.85 3.76
CA ILE A 151 -9.10 2.23 5.02
C ILE A 151 -7.92 1.57 5.75
N GLY A 152 -7.09 0.79 5.04
CA GLY A 152 -5.87 0.22 5.62
C GLY A 152 -4.90 1.29 6.12
N ALA A 153 -4.67 2.33 5.34
CA ALA A 153 -3.78 3.44 5.67
C ALA A 153 -4.26 4.26 6.89
N LEU A 154 -5.57 4.42 7.08
CA LEU A 154 -6.15 5.19 8.17
C LEU A 154 -5.82 4.60 9.55
N PHE A 155 -5.89 3.27 9.68
CA PHE A 155 -5.68 2.59 10.96
C PHE A 155 -4.21 2.24 11.23
N ALA A 156 -3.38 2.15 10.21
CA ALA A 156 -2.02 1.67 10.30
C ALA A 156 -1.11 2.50 11.25
N PRO A 157 -1.05 3.85 11.18
CA PRO A 157 -0.22 4.64 12.09
C PRO A 157 -0.65 4.49 13.55
N THR A 158 -1.97 4.46 13.80
CA THR A 158 -2.50 4.27 15.16
C THR A 158 -2.14 2.89 15.71
N ALA A 159 -2.22 1.84 14.90
CA ALA A 159 -1.80 0.50 15.30
C ALA A 159 -0.30 0.46 15.60
N ALA A 160 0.53 1.07 14.74
CA ALA A 160 1.98 1.13 14.91
C ALA A 160 2.39 1.79 16.24
N VAL A 161 1.80 2.96 16.55
CA VAL A 161 2.11 3.70 17.78
C VAL A 161 1.58 2.95 19.00
N LYS A 162 0.34 2.48 18.98
CA LYS A 162 -0.25 1.77 20.14
C LYS A 162 0.49 0.50 20.49
N ILE A 163 0.95 -0.28 19.53
CA ILE A 163 1.72 -1.50 19.81
C ILE A 163 3.12 -1.18 20.32
N HIS A 164 3.76 -0.12 19.78
CA HIS A 164 5.02 0.38 20.32
C HIS A 164 4.89 0.81 21.78
N ASP A 165 3.90 1.65 22.11
CA ASP A 165 3.66 2.14 23.46
C ASP A 165 3.30 0.98 24.42
N TRP A 166 2.50 0.04 23.98
CA TRP A 166 2.22 -1.18 24.76
C TRP A 166 3.50 -1.96 25.07
N ALA A 167 4.39 -2.16 24.09
CA ALA A 167 5.66 -2.83 24.33
C ALA A 167 6.53 -2.07 25.34
N MET A 168 6.55 -0.73 25.28
CA MET A 168 7.21 0.10 26.28
C MET A 168 6.64 -0.12 27.69
N THR A 169 5.32 -0.27 27.83
CA THR A 169 4.71 -0.57 29.16
C THR A 169 5.07 -1.96 29.67
N GLN A 170 5.47 -2.89 28.80
CA GLN A 170 5.97 -4.21 29.19
C GLN A 170 7.48 -4.20 29.57
N GLY A 171 8.13 -3.03 29.54
CA GLY A 171 9.53 -2.87 29.93
C GLY A 171 10.53 -3.02 28.77
N PHE A 172 10.08 -3.09 27.53
CA PHE A 172 10.98 -3.08 26.37
C PHE A 172 11.54 -1.66 26.14
N GLU A 173 12.81 -1.58 25.75
CA GLU A 173 13.39 -0.31 25.30
C GLU A 173 12.74 0.15 23.98
N SER A 174 12.70 1.47 23.74
CA SER A 174 12.06 2.06 22.55
C SER A 174 12.56 1.44 21.24
N ALA A 175 13.86 1.20 21.11
CA ALA A 175 14.43 0.56 19.92
C ALA A 175 13.82 -0.84 19.69
N SER A 176 13.73 -1.66 20.73
CA SER A 176 13.13 -2.99 20.67
C SER A 176 11.61 -2.96 20.49
N ALA A 177 10.94 -1.94 21.02
CA ALA A 177 9.49 -1.79 20.93
C ALA A 177 9.00 -1.60 19.48
N TYR A 178 9.79 -0.99 18.59
CA TYR A 178 9.44 -0.86 17.17
C TYR A 178 9.35 -2.21 16.43
N HIS A 179 10.05 -3.24 16.86
CA HIS A 179 9.98 -4.57 16.27
C HIS A 179 8.58 -5.18 16.40
N PHE A 180 7.82 -4.83 17.44
CA PHE A 180 6.42 -5.24 17.58
C PHE A 180 5.52 -4.62 16.51
N SER A 181 5.80 -3.39 16.06
CA SER A 181 5.08 -2.76 14.95
C SER A 181 5.33 -3.52 13.63
N PHE A 182 6.55 -4.00 13.40
CA PHE A 182 6.83 -4.88 12.25
C PHE A 182 6.15 -6.26 12.40
N GLY A 183 6.01 -6.77 13.63
CA GLY A 183 5.22 -7.97 13.92
C GLY A 183 3.73 -7.80 13.56
N VAL A 184 3.14 -6.64 13.84
CA VAL A 184 1.77 -6.30 13.41
C VAL A 184 1.67 -6.26 11.88
N ALA A 185 2.66 -5.65 11.19
CA ALA A 185 2.72 -5.69 9.74
C ALA A 185 2.82 -7.12 9.18
N CYS A 186 3.60 -7.99 9.83
CA CYS A 186 3.68 -9.40 9.49
C CYS A 186 2.33 -10.12 9.65
N ALA A 187 1.63 -9.89 10.77
CA ALA A 187 0.32 -10.48 11.04
C ALA A 187 -0.73 -10.05 9.99
N SER A 188 -0.69 -8.78 9.56
CA SER A 188 -1.60 -8.29 8.52
C SER A 188 -1.38 -8.96 7.16
N LEU A 189 -0.13 -9.32 6.83
CA LEU A 189 0.17 -10.09 5.62
C LEU A 189 -0.34 -11.52 5.69
N ILE A 190 -0.35 -12.16 6.87
CA ILE A 190 -0.98 -13.47 7.04
C ILE A 190 -2.47 -13.37 6.69
N ILE A 191 -3.16 -12.37 7.22
CA ILE A 191 -4.58 -12.13 6.92
C ILE A 191 -4.77 -11.89 5.41
N SER A 192 -3.92 -11.07 4.80
CA SER A 192 -3.93 -10.81 3.37
C SER A 192 -3.77 -12.09 2.53
N ILE A 193 -2.80 -12.95 2.87
CA ILE A 193 -2.57 -14.23 2.22
C ILE A 193 -3.79 -15.15 2.37
N LEU A 194 -4.34 -15.25 3.58
CA LEU A 194 -5.52 -16.08 3.85
C LEU A 194 -6.73 -15.62 3.02
N ILE A 195 -7.00 -14.31 2.96
CA ILE A 195 -8.08 -13.76 2.14
C ILE A 195 -7.83 -14.05 0.66
N TYR A 196 -6.61 -13.81 0.16
CA TYR A 196 -6.27 -14.05 -1.23
C TYR A 196 -6.54 -15.49 -1.65
N TYR A 197 -6.09 -16.45 -0.88
CA TYR A 197 -6.25 -17.88 -1.21
C TYR A 197 -7.65 -18.40 -0.92
N ALA A 198 -8.32 -17.96 0.15
CA ALA A 198 -9.68 -18.39 0.47
C ALA A 198 -10.70 -17.98 -0.61
N PHE A 199 -10.50 -16.80 -1.20
CA PHE A 199 -11.41 -16.28 -2.23
C PHE A 199 -10.85 -16.35 -3.66
N ARG A 200 -9.75 -17.07 -3.88
CA ARG A 200 -9.08 -17.20 -5.17
C ARG A 200 -10.02 -17.66 -6.30
N PHE A 201 -11.01 -18.48 -5.97
CA PHE A 201 -11.99 -18.98 -6.94
C PHE A 201 -12.79 -17.84 -7.62
N THR A 202 -12.86 -16.65 -7.04
CA THR A 202 -13.59 -15.50 -7.59
C THR A 202 -12.82 -14.74 -8.68
N PHE A 203 -11.49 -14.89 -8.73
CA PHE A 203 -10.62 -14.13 -9.64
C PHE A 203 -9.54 -14.98 -10.33
N ARG A 204 -9.59 -16.30 -10.19
CA ARG A 204 -8.60 -17.22 -10.79
C ARG A 204 -8.43 -17.06 -12.30
N HIS A 205 -9.50 -16.66 -13.01
CA HIS A 205 -9.52 -16.47 -14.45
C HIS A 205 -8.64 -15.29 -14.91
N VAL A 206 -8.31 -14.33 -14.05
CA VAL A 206 -7.47 -13.17 -14.35
C VAL A 206 -6.01 -13.31 -13.83
N GLU A 207 -5.63 -14.47 -13.32
CA GLU A 207 -4.28 -14.75 -12.82
C GLU A 207 -3.26 -15.09 -13.93
N GLY A 208 -3.70 -15.25 -15.17
CA GLY A 208 -2.90 -15.65 -16.31
C GLY A 208 -1.80 -14.65 -16.67
N ASN A 209 -0.98 -14.99 -17.65
CA ASN A 209 -0.01 -14.07 -18.24
C ASN A 209 -0.67 -13.21 -19.34
N ALA A 210 0.03 -12.18 -19.82
CA ALA A 210 -0.49 -11.27 -20.84
C ALA A 210 -1.02 -11.99 -22.09
N ALA A 211 -0.32 -13.02 -22.57
CA ALA A 211 -0.73 -13.79 -23.72
C ALA A 211 -2.05 -14.58 -23.49
N GLN A 212 -2.26 -15.09 -22.28
CA GLN A 212 -3.47 -15.82 -21.92
C GLN A 212 -4.66 -14.88 -21.73
N VAL A 213 -4.44 -13.70 -21.19
CA VAL A 213 -5.46 -12.65 -21.03
C VAL A 213 -5.86 -12.14 -22.41
N ASN A 214 -4.90 -11.73 -23.25
CA ASN A 214 -5.17 -11.23 -24.61
C ASN A 214 -5.85 -12.28 -25.51
N ALA A 215 -5.52 -13.57 -25.36
CA ALA A 215 -6.19 -14.65 -26.10
C ALA A 215 -7.66 -14.82 -25.69
N ALA A 216 -8.00 -14.52 -24.44
CA ALA A 216 -9.37 -14.51 -23.97
C ALA A 216 -10.15 -13.29 -24.49
N GLU A 217 -9.48 -12.13 -24.60
CA GLU A 217 -10.05 -10.89 -25.18
C GLU A 217 -10.25 -10.98 -26.68
N ALA A 218 -9.32 -11.56 -27.43
CA ALA A 218 -9.38 -11.70 -28.88
C ALA A 218 -10.62 -12.50 -29.39
N ASN A 219 -11.24 -13.25 -28.50
CA ASN A 219 -12.53 -13.92 -28.79
C ASN A 219 -13.75 -13.01 -28.58
N ASN A 220 -13.58 -11.81 -28.03
CA ASN A 220 -14.70 -10.99 -27.59
C ASN A 220 -14.88 -9.63 -28.30
N GLU A 221 -13.85 -9.00 -28.90
CA GLU A 221 -14.04 -7.73 -29.65
C GLU A 221 -12.85 -7.36 -30.54
N HIS A 222 -13.13 -6.59 -31.60
CA HIS A 222 -12.15 -5.84 -32.39
C HIS A 222 -11.46 -4.81 -31.50
N VAL A 223 -10.24 -5.11 -31.07
CA VAL A 223 -9.33 -4.10 -30.50
C VAL A 223 -8.96 -3.17 -31.64
N GLU A 224 -9.45 -1.92 -31.62
CA GLU A 224 -8.94 -0.87 -32.52
C GLU A 224 -7.44 -0.71 -32.30
N GLU A 225 -6.63 -1.16 -33.24
CA GLU A 225 -5.19 -0.94 -33.23
C GLU A 225 -4.93 0.55 -33.35
N LEU A 226 -4.36 1.16 -32.31
CA LEU A 226 -3.96 2.56 -32.33
C LEU A 226 -2.90 2.80 -33.40
N THR A 227 -3.05 3.86 -34.16
CA THR A 227 -2.02 4.29 -35.09
C THR A 227 -0.74 4.69 -34.33
N PRO A 228 0.45 4.58 -34.97
CA PRO A 228 1.71 5.01 -34.34
C PRO A 228 1.69 6.47 -33.87
N GLN A 229 0.95 7.33 -34.56
CA GLN A 229 0.78 8.74 -34.20
C GLN A 229 -0.03 8.91 -32.93
N GLU A 230 -1.19 8.26 -32.81
CA GLU A 230 -2.03 8.29 -31.61
C GLU A 230 -1.29 7.70 -30.39
N THR A 231 -0.52 6.63 -30.60
CA THR A 231 0.32 6.04 -29.55
C THR A 231 1.36 7.06 -29.05
N LYS A 232 2.04 7.77 -29.95
CA LYS A 232 3.00 8.81 -29.61
C LYS A 232 2.35 9.96 -28.84
N GLU A 233 1.19 10.45 -29.25
CA GLU A 233 0.45 11.54 -28.60
C GLU A 233 0.04 11.14 -27.18
N ARG A 234 -0.45 9.92 -26.98
CA ARG A 234 -0.80 9.39 -25.65
C ARG A 234 0.43 9.27 -24.75
N ILE A 235 1.57 8.80 -25.26
CA ILE A 235 2.82 8.72 -24.51
C ILE A 235 3.30 10.11 -24.10
N VAL A 236 3.26 11.09 -24.99
CA VAL A 236 3.67 12.48 -24.67
C VAL A 236 2.75 13.08 -23.61
N ALA A 237 1.44 12.91 -23.75
CA ALA A 237 0.47 13.37 -22.74
C ALA A 237 0.74 12.74 -21.36
N LEU A 238 1.01 11.43 -21.31
CA LEU A 238 1.35 10.72 -20.09
C LEU A 238 2.64 11.25 -19.46
N CYS A 239 3.67 11.50 -20.24
CA CYS A 239 4.93 12.08 -19.76
C CYS A 239 4.75 13.48 -19.19
N LEU A 240 3.90 14.32 -19.80
CA LEU A 240 3.57 15.65 -19.28
C LEU A 240 2.84 15.57 -17.94
N VAL A 241 1.87 14.65 -17.81
CA VAL A 241 1.20 14.40 -16.53
C VAL A 241 2.21 13.96 -15.47
N PHE A 242 3.10 13.03 -15.78
CA PHE A 242 4.14 12.59 -14.84
C PHE A 242 5.06 13.72 -14.40
N ALA A 243 5.43 14.63 -15.31
CA ALA A 243 6.27 15.78 -14.97
C ALA A 243 5.60 16.68 -13.90
N VAL A 244 4.29 16.89 -13.98
CA VAL A 244 3.53 17.66 -12.97
C VAL A 244 3.39 16.88 -11.67
N VAL A 245 3.09 15.59 -11.75
CA VAL A 245 2.83 14.71 -10.61
C VAL A 245 4.09 14.49 -9.74
N ILE A 246 5.31 14.65 -10.29
CA ILE A 246 6.56 14.61 -9.50
C ILE A 246 6.51 15.61 -8.32
N PHE A 247 6.10 16.86 -8.56
CA PHE A 247 6.06 17.88 -7.51
C PHE A 247 5.03 17.55 -6.43
N PHE A 248 3.88 17.01 -6.81
CA PHE A 248 2.88 16.53 -5.85
C PHE A 248 3.44 15.44 -4.94
N TRP A 249 4.04 14.41 -5.50
CA TRP A 249 4.58 13.29 -4.72
C TRP A 249 5.78 13.69 -3.86
N MET A 250 6.59 14.63 -4.34
CA MET A 250 7.69 15.20 -3.57
C MET A 250 7.19 15.88 -2.29
N ALA A 251 6.10 16.65 -2.38
CA ALA A 251 5.45 17.26 -1.22
C ALA A 251 4.77 16.19 -0.34
N PHE A 252 4.02 15.27 -0.93
CA PHE A 252 3.25 14.25 -0.21
C PHE A 252 4.14 13.34 0.64
N HIS A 253 5.30 12.93 0.14
CA HIS A 253 6.20 12.02 0.87
C HIS A 253 6.89 12.67 2.07
N GLN A 254 6.80 13.99 2.25
CA GLN A 254 7.26 14.65 3.48
C GLN A 254 6.49 14.16 4.72
N ASN A 255 5.28 13.62 4.56
CA ASN A 255 4.52 13.00 5.65
C ASN A 255 5.29 11.91 6.39
N GLY A 256 6.03 11.07 5.68
CA GLY A 256 6.80 9.96 6.26
C GLY A 256 8.22 10.36 6.70
N LEU A 257 8.65 11.58 6.49
CA LEU A 257 10.00 12.04 6.77
C LEU A 257 10.01 13.35 7.56
N THR A 258 10.00 14.50 6.88
CA THR A 258 10.16 15.81 7.50
C THR A 258 9.05 16.11 8.50
N LEU A 259 7.79 15.85 8.14
CA LEU A 259 6.66 16.10 9.02
C LEU A 259 6.62 15.15 10.21
N THR A 260 7.09 13.91 10.06
CA THR A 260 7.24 12.96 11.17
C THR A 260 8.27 13.45 12.19
N TYR A 261 9.43 13.93 11.75
CA TYR A 261 10.43 14.52 12.65
C TYR A 261 9.91 15.80 13.30
N PHE A 262 9.31 16.70 12.52
CA PHE A 262 8.71 17.93 13.04
C PHE A 262 7.66 17.62 14.12
N ALA A 263 6.75 16.70 13.86
CA ALA A 263 5.76 16.29 14.85
C ALA A 263 6.39 15.70 16.10
N ASN A 264 7.43 14.89 15.94
CA ASN A 264 8.11 14.28 17.10
C ASN A 264 8.90 15.28 17.96
N GLU A 265 9.44 16.35 17.38
CA GLU A 265 10.32 17.29 18.07
C GLU A 265 9.59 18.57 18.52
N PHE A 266 8.64 19.07 17.74
CA PHE A 266 8.06 20.40 17.90
C PHE A 266 6.56 20.42 18.23
N THR A 267 5.86 19.26 18.23
CA THR A 267 4.44 19.25 18.55
C THR A 267 4.16 18.62 19.92
N GLN A 268 3.07 19.05 20.54
CA GLN A 268 2.59 18.48 21.78
C GLN A 268 2.12 17.03 21.54
N LYS A 269 2.63 16.10 22.34
CA LYS A 269 2.37 14.65 22.19
C LYS A 269 1.06 14.18 22.82
N THR A 270 0.46 15.01 23.67
CA THR A 270 -0.79 14.71 24.36
C THR A 270 -1.78 15.86 24.18
N SER A 271 -3.04 15.53 23.97
CA SER A 271 -4.13 16.49 23.93
C SER A 271 -5.20 16.10 24.94
N THR A 272 -5.87 17.10 25.54
CA THR A 272 -6.92 16.89 26.53
C THR A 272 -8.21 17.60 26.13
N GLY A 273 -9.33 17.21 26.74
CA GLY A 273 -10.63 17.84 26.49
C GLY A 273 -11.15 17.61 25.05
N ILE A 274 -11.84 18.59 24.50
CA ILE A 274 -12.46 18.53 23.18
C ILE A 274 -11.42 18.31 22.07
N GLN A 275 -10.22 18.86 22.23
CA GLN A 275 -9.14 18.67 21.25
C GLN A 275 -8.76 17.20 21.08
N SER A 276 -8.75 16.40 22.16
CA SER A 276 -8.42 14.98 22.10
C SER A 276 -9.41 14.18 21.24
N MET A 277 -10.65 14.65 21.11
CA MET A 277 -11.66 14.00 20.28
C MET A 277 -11.32 14.07 18.78
N ALA A 278 -10.71 15.17 18.33
CA ALA A 278 -10.33 15.35 16.93
C ALA A 278 -9.08 14.50 16.54
N PHE A 279 -8.29 14.06 17.53
CA PHE A 279 -7.07 13.25 17.30
C PHE A 279 -7.28 11.75 17.57
N ASN A 280 -8.49 11.33 17.95
CA ASN A 280 -8.81 9.93 18.12
C ASN A 280 -9.32 9.34 16.80
N VAL A 281 -8.67 8.26 16.30
CA VAL A 281 -9.03 7.66 15.01
C VAL A 281 -10.48 7.14 14.96
N VAL A 282 -11.00 6.65 16.08
CA VAL A 282 -12.41 6.17 16.16
C VAL A 282 -13.38 7.34 15.99
N ASN A 283 -13.08 8.48 16.62
CA ASN A 283 -13.89 9.68 16.47
C ASN A 283 -13.79 10.26 15.05
N LEU A 284 -12.60 10.20 14.42
CA LEU A 284 -12.43 10.61 13.03
C LEU A 284 -13.29 9.77 12.09
N VAL A 285 -13.37 8.45 12.31
CA VAL A 285 -14.28 7.57 11.54
C VAL A 285 -15.74 8.00 11.74
N ALA A 286 -16.17 8.28 12.97
CA ALA A 286 -17.51 8.76 13.25
C ALA A 286 -17.79 10.11 12.55
N ILE A 287 -16.84 11.04 12.56
CA ILE A 287 -16.95 12.33 11.86
C ILE A 287 -17.11 12.12 10.35
N ILE A 288 -16.35 11.20 9.74
CA ILE A 288 -16.49 10.86 8.32
C ILE A 288 -17.92 10.40 8.01
N PHE A 289 -18.49 9.49 8.80
CA PHE A 289 -19.86 9.02 8.60
C PHE A 289 -20.88 10.17 8.74
N ILE A 290 -20.70 11.06 9.73
CA ILE A 290 -21.56 12.22 9.93
C ILE A 290 -21.50 13.15 8.71
N VAL A 291 -20.31 13.45 8.21
CA VAL A 291 -20.12 14.31 7.04
C VAL A 291 -20.79 13.71 5.80
N TYR A 292 -20.62 12.41 5.56
CA TYR A 292 -21.28 11.72 4.45
C TYR A 292 -22.81 11.71 4.59
N ALA A 293 -23.33 11.49 5.79
CA ALA A 293 -24.77 11.53 6.04
C ALA A 293 -25.34 12.94 5.79
N LEU A 294 -24.65 13.99 6.27
CA LEU A 294 -25.05 15.38 6.02
C LEU A 294 -25.01 15.71 4.53
N PHE A 295 -23.96 15.28 3.82
CA PHE A 295 -23.84 15.51 2.38
C PHE A 295 -24.97 14.81 1.61
N GLY A 296 -25.29 13.56 1.96
CA GLY A 296 -26.43 12.83 1.40
C GLY A 296 -27.79 13.51 1.65
N LEU A 297 -27.98 14.07 2.86
CA LEU A 297 -29.19 14.85 3.18
C LEU A 297 -29.29 16.14 2.36
N PHE A 298 -28.18 16.83 2.12
CA PHE A 298 -28.16 18.04 1.28
C PHE A 298 -28.45 17.72 -0.18
N GLN A 299 -27.85 16.66 -0.73
CA GLN A 299 -28.14 16.20 -2.09
C GLN A 299 -29.58 15.75 -2.29
N SER A 300 -30.15 15.02 -1.32
CA SER A 300 -31.55 14.57 -1.36
C SER A 300 -32.56 15.71 -1.34
N LYS A 301 -32.20 16.88 -0.80
CA LYS A 301 -33.07 18.09 -0.80
C LYS A 301 -32.92 18.91 -2.08
N SER A 302 -31.88 18.66 -2.89
CA SER A 302 -31.62 19.37 -4.14
C SER A 302 -32.23 18.70 -5.39
N ASN A 303 -32.74 17.47 -5.23
CA ASN A 303 -33.54 16.73 -6.21
C ASN A 303 -35.02 16.75 -5.78
#